data_6bfb5e7c986057da3d7d43242994886a
#
_entry.id   6bfb5e7c986057da3d7d43242994886a
#
_cell.length_a   1.000
_cell.length_b   1.000
_cell.length_c   1.000
_cell.angle_alpha   90.00
_cell.angle_beta   90.00
_cell.angle_gamma   90.00
#
_symmetry.space_group_name_H-M   'P 1'
#
loop_
_entity.id
_entity.type
_entity.pdbx_description
1 polymer ?
#
loop_
_entity_poly.entity_id
_entity_poly.type
_entity_poly.pdbx_seq_one_letter_code
_entity_poly.pdbx_strand_id
1 'polypeptide(L)'
;MALIWAIVPIVNGITFTKVPIATLIEEGETGMTIRELCRNKTFWILMLMMLCAGASEQGVSQWASTFAEQGLGVTKTIGDLAGPMAFAILMGSSRAFYGKFGDRMDLDKFMIGSSILCIISYLCISLAPSAFVSLIGCSICGFSVGIMWPGSFSKASMALRRGGTSLFALLALAGDVGCSGGPTLVGFVSGIL
;
A
#
# COMPACT_ATOMS: atom_id res chain seq x y z
N MET A 1 -3.23 -23.93 11.88
CA MET A 1 -3.14 -22.44 11.75
C MET A 1 -3.98 -21.90 10.58
N ALA A 2 -3.83 -22.38 9.33
CA ALA A 2 -4.60 -21.86 8.18
C ALA A 2 -6.14 -21.88 8.35
N LEU A 3 -6.70 -22.92 8.98
CA LEU A 3 -8.14 -23.02 9.23
C LEU A 3 -8.69 -21.94 10.16
N ILE A 4 -7.89 -21.45 11.11
CA ILE A 4 -8.29 -20.36 12.01
C ILE A 4 -8.46 -19.06 11.21
N TRP A 5 -7.53 -18.80 10.29
CA TRP A 5 -7.59 -17.62 9.42
C TRP A 5 -8.73 -17.67 8.40
N ALA A 6 -9.23 -18.85 8.05
CA ALA A 6 -10.40 -19.01 7.17
C ALA A 6 -11.70 -18.42 7.79
N ILE A 7 -11.77 -18.30 9.13
CA ILE A 7 -12.92 -17.71 9.82
C ILE A 7 -13.12 -16.23 9.39
N VAL A 8 -12.03 -15.49 9.22
CA VAL A 8 -12.09 -14.05 8.89
C VAL A 8 -12.81 -13.80 7.56
N PRO A 9 -12.44 -14.41 6.41
CA PRO A 9 -13.17 -14.21 5.15
C PRO A 9 -14.60 -14.79 5.20
N ILE A 10 -14.86 -15.85 5.97
CA ILE A 10 -16.23 -16.40 6.14
C ILE A 10 -17.11 -15.37 6.87
N VAL A 11 -16.65 -14.82 8.00
CA VAL A 11 -17.39 -13.79 8.74
C VAL A 11 -17.60 -12.55 7.86
N ASN A 12 -16.58 -12.14 7.13
CA ASN A 12 -16.66 -11.01 6.20
C ASN A 12 -17.70 -11.26 5.09
N GLY A 13 -17.68 -12.45 4.47
CA GLY A 13 -18.67 -12.86 3.47
C GLY A 13 -20.10 -12.80 4.01
N ILE A 14 -20.35 -13.36 5.22
CA ILE A 14 -21.66 -13.30 5.88
C ILE A 14 -22.08 -11.84 6.17
N THR A 15 -21.13 -11.00 6.59
CA THR A 15 -21.40 -9.58 6.86
C THR A 15 -21.82 -8.86 5.59
N PHE A 16 -21.13 -9.08 4.46
CA PHE A 16 -21.46 -8.48 3.16
C PHE A 16 -22.88 -8.83 2.66
N THR A 17 -23.42 -9.98 3.01
CA THR A 17 -24.81 -10.34 2.65
C THR A 17 -25.86 -9.48 3.37
N LYS A 18 -25.47 -8.84 4.49
CA LYS A 18 -26.38 -8.05 5.35
C LYS A 18 -26.19 -6.54 5.22
N VAL A 19 -25.08 -6.10 4.62
CA VAL A 19 -24.77 -4.68 4.47
C VAL A 19 -25.35 -4.16 3.16
N PRO A 20 -26.21 -3.13 3.18
CA PRO A 20 -26.68 -2.51 1.96
C PRO A 20 -25.52 -1.80 1.27
N ILE A 21 -25.19 -2.21 0.05
CA ILE A 21 -24.16 -1.57 -0.76
C ILE A 21 -24.82 -0.46 -1.57
N ALA A 22 -24.47 0.79 -1.25
CA ALA A 22 -24.93 1.93 -2.03
C ALA A 22 -24.22 1.95 -3.40
N THR A 23 -24.97 2.27 -4.45
CA THR A 23 -24.41 2.47 -5.79
C THR A 23 -23.61 3.78 -5.83
N LEU A 24 -22.40 3.73 -6.38
CA LEU A 24 -21.54 4.91 -6.53
C LEU A 24 -21.98 5.86 -7.64
N ILE A 25 -22.87 5.38 -8.52
CA ILE A 25 -23.38 6.12 -9.67
C ILE A 25 -24.87 6.39 -9.40
N GLU A 26 -25.30 7.64 -9.53
CA GLU A 26 -26.70 8.03 -9.37
C GLU A 26 -27.59 7.37 -10.42
N GLU A 27 -28.84 7.07 -10.05
CA GLU A 27 -29.82 6.47 -10.99
C GLU A 27 -29.99 7.39 -12.22
N GLY A 28 -29.70 6.85 -13.39
CA GLY A 28 -29.76 7.57 -14.67
C GLY A 28 -28.43 8.09 -15.21
N GLU A 29 -27.34 8.06 -14.42
CA GLU A 29 -26.00 8.36 -14.92
C GLU A 29 -25.30 7.11 -15.46
N THR A 30 -24.67 7.23 -16.62
CA THR A 30 -23.79 6.19 -17.17
C THR A 30 -22.37 6.38 -16.66
N GLY A 31 -21.76 5.31 -16.15
CA GLY A 31 -20.34 5.32 -15.75
C GLY A 31 -19.42 5.62 -16.94
N MET A 32 -18.20 6.08 -16.65
CA MET A 32 -17.19 6.31 -17.68
C MET A 32 -16.76 5.00 -18.32
N THR A 33 -16.65 5.00 -19.64
CA THR A 33 -16.06 3.89 -20.38
C THR A 33 -14.54 3.83 -20.17
N ILE A 34 -13.92 2.66 -20.36
CA ILE A 34 -12.45 2.49 -20.26
C ILE A 34 -11.75 3.47 -21.21
N ARG A 35 -12.32 3.70 -22.40
CA ARG A 35 -11.74 4.64 -23.38
C ARG A 35 -11.74 6.08 -22.88
N GLU A 36 -12.80 6.49 -22.18
CA GLU A 36 -12.88 7.82 -21.57
C GLU A 36 -11.90 7.95 -20.40
N LEU A 37 -11.77 6.91 -19.55
CA LEU A 37 -10.77 6.87 -18.49
C LEU A 37 -9.36 7.04 -19.04
N CYS A 38 -8.99 6.27 -20.07
CA CYS A 38 -7.66 6.33 -20.69
C CYS A 38 -7.35 7.69 -21.36
N ARG A 39 -8.37 8.48 -21.72
CA ARG A 39 -8.17 9.84 -22.25
C ARG A 39 -7.96 10.89 -21.17
N ASN A 40 -8.22 10.56 -19.91
CA ASN A 40 -8.11 11.49 -18.79
C ASN A 40 -6.70 11.45 -18.19
N LYS A 41 -6.02 12.61 -18.13
CA LYS A 41 -4.69 12.72 -17.53
C LYS A 41 -4.68 12.35 -16.04
N THR A 42 -5.72 12.72 -15.30
CA THR A 42 -5.85 12.40 -13.87
C THR A 42 -5.88 10.89 -13.65
N PHE A 43 -6.52 10.13 -14.54
CA PHE A 43 -6.52 8.67 -14.47
C PHE A 43 -5.10 8.09 -14.50
N TRP A 44 -4.24 8.54 -15.41
CA TRP A 44 -2.87 8.04 -15.50
C TRP A 44 -2.00 8.43 -14.30
N ILE A 45 -2.23 9.62 -13.72
CA ILE A 45 -1.56 10.02 -12.48
C ILE A 45 -1.97 9.07 -11.34
N LEU A 46 -3.26 8.77 -11.20
CA LEU A 46 -3.76 7.85 -10.20
C LEU A 46 -3.24 6.42 -10.40
N MET A 47 -3.17 5.95 -11.66
CA MET A 47 -2.56 4.66 -12.01
C MET A 47 -1.09 4.60 -11.58
N LEU A 48 -0.31 5.65 -11.87
CA LEU A 48 1.08 5.75 -11.44
C LEU A 48 1.21 5.78 -9.91
N MET A 49 0.35 6.54 -9.23
CA MET A 49 0.32 6.56 -7.76
C MET A 49 0.09 5.16 -7.17
N MET A 50 -0.89 4.42 -7.71
CA MET A 50 -1.19 3.06 -7.25
C MET A 50 -0.03 2.09 -7.52
N LEU A 51 0.59 2.17 -8.70
CA LEU A 51 1.76 1.36 -9.06
C LEU A 51 2.93 1.63 -8.10
N CYS A 52 3.23 2.91 -7.84
CA CYS A 52 4.28 3.30 -6.90
C CYS A 52 3.95 2.87 -5.46
N ALA A 53 2.68 2.97 -5.04
CA ALA A 53 2.24 2.53 -3.72
C ALA A 53 2.47 1.04 -3.53
N GLY A 54 2.05 0.21 -4.50
CA GLY A 54 2.27 -1.24 -4.46
C GLY A 54 3.76 -1.62 -4.46
N ALA A 55 4.56 -0.99 -5.33
CA ALA A 55 5.99 -1.22 -5.40
C ALA A 55 6.71 -0.86 -4.10
N SER A 56 6.37 0.29 -3.50
CA SER A 56 6.98 0.75 -2.25
C SER A 56 6.59 -0.11 -1.04
N GLU A 57 5.35 -0.58 -0.98
CA GLU A 57 4.87 -1.45 0.09
C GLU A 57 5.56 -2.82 0.03
N GLN A 58 5.49 -3.47 -1.12
CA GLN A 58 5.97 -4.85 -1.28
C GLN A 58 7.49 -4.93 -1.41
N GLY A 59 8.15 -3.89 -1.93
CA GLY A 59 9.61 -3.84 -2.04
C GLY A 59 10.32 -4.02 -0.70
N VAL A 60 9.83 -3.37 0.37
CA VAL A 60 10.36 -3.56 1.73
C VAL A 60 9.77 -4.80 2.39
N SER A 61 8.44 -4.97 2.35
CA SER A 61 7.75 -6.02 3.09
C SER A 61 8.26 -7.43 2.75
N GLN A 62 8.51 -7.73 1.47
CA GLN A 62 8.96 -9.05 1.05
C GLN A 62 10.44 -9.32 1.33
N TRP A 63 11.29 -8.29 1.27
CA TRP A 63 12.73 -8.45 1.45
C TRP A 63 13.22 -8.16 2.87
N ALA A 64 12.37 -7.60 3.75
CA ALA A 64 12.78 -7.16 5.09
C ALA A 64 13.41 -8.27 5.94
N SER A 65 12.86 -9.50 5.94
CA SER A 65 13.41 -10.63 6.69
C SER A 65 14.74 -11.09 6.13
N THR A 66 14.82 -11.29 4.80
CA THR A 66 16.05 -11.71 4.12
C THR A 66 17.15 -10.68 4.28
N PHE A 67 16.81 -9.39 4.15
CA PHE A 67 17.74 -8.29 4.38
C PHE A 67 18.27 -8.28 5.82
N ALA A 68 17.40 -8.49 6.82
CA ALA A 68 17.80 -8.55 8.21
C ALA A 68 18.73 -9.74 8.48
N GLU A 69 18.41 -10.92 7.98
CA GLU A 69 19.20 -12.15 8.16
C GLU A 69 20.54 -12.07 7.42
N GLN A 70 20.54 -11.79 6.13
CA GLN A 70 21.73 -11.86 5.28
C GLN A 70 22.53 -10.57 5.27
N GLY A 71 21.87 -9.42 5.25
CA GLY A 71 22.54 -8.11 5.18
C GLY A 71 22.99 -7.59 6.55
N LEU A 72 22.23 -7.87 7.61
CA LEU A 72 22.50 -7.34 8.95
C LEU A 72 23.01 -8.40 9.93
N GLY A 73 23.05 -9.67 9.53
CA GLY A 73 23.56 -10.78 10.35
C GLY A 73 22.76 -11.10 11.61
N VAL A 74 21.48 -10.69 11.69
CA VAL A 74 20.60 -11.05 12.82
C VAL A 74 20.00 -12.43 12.62
N THR A 75 19.56 -13.06 13.71
CA THR A 75 18.89 -14.37 13.61
C THR A 75 17.58 -14.24 12.84
N LYS A 76 17.17 -15.28 12.12
CA LYS A 76 15.92 -15.32 11.35
C LYS A 76 14.71 -14.91 12.20
N THR A 77 14.62 -15.40 13.43
CA THR A 77 13.51 -15.03 14.34
C THR A 77 13.47 -13.54 14.63
N ILE A 78 14.61 -12.90 14.87
CA ILE A 78 14.70 -11.46 15.09
C ILE A 78 14.38 -10.72 13.78
N GLY A 79 14.87 -11.20 12.64
CA GLY A 79 14.61 -10.63 11.32
C GLY A 79 13.12 -10.60 11.00
N ASP A 80 12.40 -11.71 11.21
CA ASP A 80 10.96 -11.84 10.98
C ASP A 80 10.14 -10.95 11.92
N LEU A 81 10.54 -10.81 13.18
CA LEU A 81 9.86 -9.98 14.16
C LEU A 81 10.15 -8.48 13.96
N ALA A 82 11.39 -8.10 13.79
CA ALA A 82 11.79 -6.70 13.68
C ALA A 82 11.55 -6.11 12.27
N GLY A 83 11.54 -6.94 11.23
CA GLY A 83 11.25 -6.52 9.87
C GLY A 83 9.75 -6.56 9.56
N PRO A 84 9.23 -7.71 9.02
CA PRO A 84 7.86 -7.79 8.52
C PRO A 84 6.79 -7.52 9.57
N MET A 85 6.96 -7.99 10.81
CA MET A 85 5.94 -7.80 11.85
C MET A 85 5.85 -6.33 12.28
N ALA A 86 6.99 -5.67 12.54
CA ALA A 86 6.99 -4.25 12.91
C ALA A 86 6.47 -3.38 11.76
N PHE A 87 6.84 -3.69 10.51
CA PHE A 87 6.29 -3.07 9.31
C PHE A 87 4.75 -3.19 9.29
N ALA A 88 4.21 -4.39 9.46
CA ALA A 88 2.76 -4.64 9.41
C ALA A 88 2.00 -3.92 10.53
N ILE A 89 2.55 -3.90 11.76
CA ILE A 89 1.95 -3.19 12.89
C ILE A 89 1.88 -1.68 12.61
N LEU A 90 2.97 -1.09 12.14
CA LEU A 90 3.01 0.34 11.85
C LEU A 90 2.13 0.70 10.65
N MET A 91 2.07 -0.15 9.62
CA MET A 91 1.16 0.01 8.50
C MET A 91 -0.32 -0.01 8.94
N GLY A 92 -0.70 -0.99 9.77
CA GLY A 92 -2.04 -1.07 10.36
C GLY A 92 -2.35 0.15 11.24
N SER A 93 -1.38 0.61 12.02
CA SER A 93 -1.51 1.80 12.86
C SER A 93 -1.75 3.08 12.04
N SER A 94 -1.06 3.24 10.91
CA SER A 94 -1.26 4.37 9.98
C SER A 94 -2.69 4.36 9.41
N ARG A 95 -3.19 3.20 8.99
CA ARG A 95 -4.57 3.04 8.50
C ARG A 95 -5.61 3.32 9.58
N ALA A 96 -5.40 2.81 10.79
CA ALA A 96 -6.29 3.07 11.93
C ALA A 96 -6.27 4.54 12.34
N PHE A 97 -5.10 5.17 12.34
CA PHE A 97 -4.95 6.60 12.62
C PHE A 97 -5.73 7.45 11.61
N TYR A 98 -5.56 7.18 10.32
CA TYR A 98 -6.31 7.89 9.29
C TYR A 98 -7.81 7.58 9.37
N GLY A 99 -8.21 6.34 9.62
CA GLY A 99 -9.63 5.97 9.80
C GLY A 99 -10.30 6.73 10.93
N LYS A 100 -9.56 7.04 12.01
CA LYS A 100 -10.10 7.77 13.18
C LYS A 100 -10.07 9.29 12.99
N PHE A 101 -9.06 9.83 12.35
CA PHE A 101 -8.81 11.28 12.29
C PHE A 101 -8.92 11.86 10.88
N GLY A 102 -9.18 11.03 9.87
CA GLY A 102 -9.16 11.42 8.45
C GLY A 102 -10.13 12.55 8.10
N ASP A 103 -11.31 12.59 8.75
CA ASP A 103 -12.28 13.68 8.54
C ASP A 103 -11.77 15.07 8.95
N ARG A 104 -10.74 15.11 9.82
CA ARG A 104 -10.11 16.35 10.32
C ARG A 104 -8.80 16.68 9.62
N MET A 105 -8.31 15.79 8.77
CA MET A 105 -7.01 15.89 8.14
C MET A 105 -7.14 16.10 6.63
N ASP A 106 -6.26 16.94 6.10
CA ASP A 106 -6.11 17.10 4.65
C ASP A 106 -5.41 15.86 4.09
N LEU A 107 -6.15 15.06 3.30
CA LEU A 107 -5.64 13.83 2.70
C LEU A 107 -4.39 14.08 1.84
N ASP A 108 -4.34 15.21 1.11
CA ASP A 108 -3.20 15.52 0.25
C ASP A 108 -1.93 15.76 1.07
N LYS A 109 -2.03 16.53 2.14
CA LYS A 109 -0.90 16.78 3.03
C LYS A 109 -0.44 15.51 3.72
N PHE A 110 -1.38 14.65 4.13
CA PHE A 110 -1.05 13.38 4.75
C PHE A 110 -0.34 12.44 3.76
N MET A 111 -0.83 12.32 2.54
CA MET A 111 -0.18 11.51 1.49
C MET A 111 1.20 12.04 1.10
N ILE A 112 1.36 13.37 0.96
CA ILE A 112 2.67 13.99 0.68
C ILE A 112 3.65 13.72 1.84
N GLY A 113 3.23 13.96 3.07
CA GLY A 113 4.06 13.66 4.25
C GLY A 113 4.46 12.19 4.34
N SER A 114 3.53 11.28 4.06
CA SER A 114 3.78 9.84 3.99
C SER A 114 4.76 9.48 2.88
N SER A 115 4.66 10.11 1.71
CA SER A 115 5.60 9.88 0.60
C SER A 115 7.02 10.37 0.95
N ILE A 116 7.14 11.52 1.59
CA ILE A 116 8.45 12.03 2.08
C ILE A 116 9.02 11.08 3.13
N LEU A 117 8.18 10.63 4.08
CA LEU A 117 8.60 9.66 5.10
C LEU A 117 9.04 8.34 4.48
N CYS A 118 8.38 7.89 3.41
CA CYS A 118 8.76 6.70 2.66
C CYS A 118 10.16 6.84 2.06
N ILE A 119 10.45 7.97 1.41
CA ILE A 119 11.78 8.27 0.85
C ILE A 119 12.85 8.23 1.96
N ILE A 120 12.60 8.89 3.08
CA ILE A 120 13.52 8.91 4.24
C ILE A 120 13.73 7.48 4.75
N SER A 121 12.67 6.68 4.86
CA SER A 121 12.76 5.28 5.30
C SER A 121 13.63 4.44 4.36
N TYR A 122 13.46 4.56 3.05
CA TYR A 122 14.28 3.86 2.06
C TYR A 122 15.76 4.31 2.14
N LEU A 123 16.03 5.59 2.33
CA LEU A 123 17.39 6.10 2.55
C LEU A 123 18.00 5.55 3.85
N CYS A 124 17.23 5.48 4.92
CA CYS A 124 17.68 4.83 6.17
C CYS A 124 17.98 3.35 5.98
N ILE A 125 17.15 2.61 5.24
CA ILE A 125 17.39 1.18 4.95
C ILE A 125 18.69 0.99 4.17
N SER A 126 18.92 1.83 3.15
CA SER A 126 20.02 1.66 2.20
C SER A 126 21.38 2.22 2.68
N LEU A 127 21.36 3.32 3.42
CA LEU A 127 22.58 4.09 3.75
C LEU A 127 22.99 4.00 5.21
N ALA A 128 22.16 3.43 6.10
CA ALA A 128 22.50 3.39 7.52
C ALA A 128 23.67 2.46 7.80
N PRO A 129 24.65 2.90 8.60
CA PRO A 129 25.80 2.08 8.97
C PRO A 129 25.47 1.01 10.03
N SER A 130 24.26 1.06 10.60
CA SER A 130 23.83 0.22 11.72
C SER A 130 22.60 -0.61 11.33
N ALA A 131 22.66 -1.91 11.59
CA ALA A 131 21.55 -2.85 11.46
C ALA A 131 20.27 -2.36 12.17
N PHE A 132 20.43 -1.77 13.34
CA PHE A 132 19.30 -1.27 14.14
C PHE A 132 18.57 -0.12 13.44
N VAL A 133 19.31 0.84 12.87
CA VAL A 133 18.73 1.98 12.14
C VAL A 133 18.02 1.51 10.87
N SER A 134 18.61 0.55 10.16
CA SER A 134 17.97 -0.04 8.96
C SER A 134 16.65 -0.76 9.29
N LEU A 135 16.59 -1.51 10.38
CA LEU A 135 15.36 -2.16 10.85
C LEU A 135 14.28 -1.16 11.29
N ILE A 136 14.68 -0.07 11.95
CA ILE A 136 13.77 1.04 12.23
C ILE A 136 13.25 1.65 10.93
N GLY A 137 14.11 1.86 9.95
CA GLY A 137 13.72 2.32 8.61
C GLY A 137 12.67 1.42 7.97
N CYS A 138 12.85 0.09 8.01
CA CYS A 138 11.86 -0.88 7.54
C CYS A 138 10.52 -0.72 8.25
N SER A 139 10.54 -0.56 9.56
CA SER A 139 9.33 -0.40 10.38
C SER A 139 8.59 0.90 10.06
N ILE A 140 9.29 2.02 9.98
CA ILE A 140 8.72 3.34 9.66
C ILE A 140 8.20 3.36 8.21
N CYS A 141 8.84 2.63 7.30
CA CYS A 141 8.34 2.47 5.95
C CYS A 141 6.91 1.90 5.95
N GLY A 142 6.62 0.92 6.81
CA GLY A 142 5.25 0.40 6.99
C GLY A 142 4.25 1.49 7.33
N PHE A 143 4.55 2.37 8.28
CA PHE A 143 3.68 3.51 8.60
C PHE A 143 3.45 4.42 7.39
N SER A 144 4.50 4.72 6.65
CA SER A 144 4.45 5.63 5.49
C SER A 144 3.59 5.09 4.35
N VAL A 145 3.69 3.80 4.02
CA VAL A 145 2.93 3.21 2.90
C VAL A 145 1.48 2.89 3.26
N GLY A 146 1.14 2.87 4.56
CA GLY A 146 -0.18 2.45 5.04
C GLY A 146 -1.35 3.22 4.43
N ILE A 147 -1.20 4.53 4.18
CA ILE A 147 -2.24 5.37 3.59
C ILE A 147 -2.23 5.38 2.05
N MET A 148 -1.14 4.96 1.40
CA MET A 148 -0.98 5.16 -0.03
C MET A 148 -2.06 4.46 -0.86
N TRP A 149 -2.43 3.22 -0.52
CA TRP A 149 -3.52 2.50 -1.18
C TRP A 149 -4.90 3.13 -0.91
N PRO A 150 -5.38 3.18 0.34
CA PRO A 150 -6.71 3.74 0.62
C PRO A 150 -6.80 5.22 0.24
N GLY A 151 -5.73 6.00 0.41
CA GLY A 151 -5.66 7.39 -0.01
C GLY A 151 -5.79 7.56 -1.52
N SER A 152 -5.13 6.72 -2.32
CA SER A 152 -5.25 6.78 -3.78
C SER A 152 -6.66 6.42 -4.25
N PHE A 153 -7.32 5.43 -3.65
CA PHE A 153 -8.73 5.15 -3.92
C PHE A 153 -9.65 6.30 -3.54
N SER A 154 -9.44 6.92 -2.36
CA SER A 154 -10.21 8.09 -1.94
C SER A 154 -10.02 9.27 -2.89
N LYS A 155 -8.79 9.54 -3.34
CA LYS A 155 -8.51 10.58 -4.35
C LYS A 155 -9.18 10.27 -5.68
N ALA A 156 -9.16 9.02 -6.11
CA ALA A 156 -9.81 8.58 -7.34
C ALA A 156 -11.31 8.80 -7.31
N SER A 157 -11.99 8.45 -6.21
CA SER A 157 -13.43 8.65 -6.04
C SER A 157 -13.82 10.12 -6.06
N MET A 158 -12.98 11.00 -5.51
CA MET A 158 -13.21 12.45 -5.51
C MET A 158 -12.95 13.09 -6.87
N ALA A 159 -11.89 12.65 -7.57
CA ALA A 159 -11.45 13.24 -8.84
C ALA A 159 -12.26 12.75 -10.04
N LEU A 160 -12.71 11.50 -10.03
CA LEU A 160 -13.40 10.82 -11.14
C LEU A 160 -14.68 10.15 -10.63
N ARG A 161 -15.63 10.94 -10.14
CA ARG A 161 -16.88 10.45 -9.51
C ARG A 161 -17.65 9.47 -10.39
N ARG A 162 -17.63 9.64 -11.72
CA ARG A 162 -18.29 8.76 -12.69
C ARG A 162 -17.43 7.56 -13.12
N GLY A 163 -16.25 7.36 -12.54
CA GLY A 163 -15.32 6.30 -12.90
C GLY A 163 -15.85 4.88 -12.67
N GLY A 164 -16.74 4.73 -11.67
CA GLY A 164 -17.41 3.47 -11.39
C GLY A 164 -16.46 2.32 -11.09
N THR A 165 -16.94 1.09 -11.19
CA THR A 165 -16.19 -0.14 -10.91
C THR A 165 -14.95 -0.28 -11.79
N SER A 166 -15.01 0.17 -13.05
CA SER A 166 -13.89 0.06 -14.00
C SER A 166 -12.67 0.87 -13.54
N LEU A 167 -12.89 2.07 -12.98
CA LEU A 167 -11.81 2.90 -12.42
C LEU A 167 -11.08 2.16 -11.29
N PHE A 168 -11.84 1.64 -10.31
CA PHE A 168 -11.25 0.98 -9.15
C PHE A 168 -10.57 -0.34 -9.51
N ALA A 169 -11.13 -1.10 -10.45
CA ALA A 169 -10.52 -2.34 -10.94
C ALA A 169 -9.16 -2.07 -11.63
N LEU A 170 -9.08 -1.04 -12.48
CA LEU A 170 -7.83 -0.68 -13.15
C LEU A 170 -6.79 -0.12 -12.17
N LEU A 171 -7.21 0.66 -11.18
CA LEU A 171 -6.31 1.14 -10.12
C LEU A 171 -5.76 -0.01 -9.28
N ALA A 172 -6.61 -0.98 -8.91
CA ALA A 172 -6.16 -2.17 -8.20
C ALA A 172 -5.15 -2.95 -9.04
N LEU A 173 -5.43 -3.16 -10.33
CA LEU A 173 -4.49 -3.82 -11.25
C LEU A 173 -3.14 -3.09 -11.32
N ALA A 174 -3.12 -1.77 -11.37
CA ALA A 174 -1.88 -1.00 -11.35
C ALA A 174 -1.10 -1.21 -10.03
N GLY A 175 -1.80 -1.24 -8.90
CA GLY A 175 -1.22 -1.55 -7.61
C GLY A 175 -0.62 -2.96 -7.57
N ASP A 176 -1.33 -3.96 -8.08
CA ASP A 176 -0.87 -5.36 -8.12
C ASP A 176 0.37 -5.52 -9.03
N VAL A 177 0.42 -4.79 -10.16
CA VAL A 177 1.62 -4.72 -11.01
C VAL A 177 2.79 -4.11 -10.23
N GLY A 178 2.55 -3.06 -9.43
CA GLY A 178 3.54 -2.48 -8.51
C GLY A 178 4.01 -3.48 -7.46
N CYS A 179 3.07 -4.18 -6.81
CA CYS A 179 3.35 -5.21 -5.81
C CYS A 179 4.22 -6.37 -6.33
N SER A 180 4.05 -6.72 -7.58
CA SER A 180 4.85 -7.76 -8.23
C SER A 180 6.18 -7.23 -8.76
N GLY A 181 6.15 -6.05 -9.40
CA GLY A 181 7.31 -5.43 -10.03
C GLY A 181 8.34 -4.89 -9.04
N GLY A 182 7.90 -4.28 -7.93
CA GLY A 182 8.77 -3.69 -6.92
C GLY A 182 9.77 -4.70 -6.33
N PRO A 183 9.30 -5.79 -5.69
CA PRO A 183 10.20 -6.82 -5.16
C PRO A 183 11.06 -7.50 -6.23
N THR A 184 10.52 -7.71 -7.42
CA THR A 184 11.25 -8.31 -8.54
C THR A 184 12.43 -7.43 -8.96
N LEU A 185 12.23 -6.12 -9.07
CA LEU A 185 13.30 -5.16 -9.38
C LEU A 185 14.35 -5.13 -8.28
N VAL A 186 13.92 -5.10 -7.00
CA VAL A 186 14.85 -5.14 -5.86
C VAL A 186 15.70 -6.41 -5.89
N GLY A 187 15.08 -7.58 -6.09
CA GLY A 187 15.78 -8.86 -6.18
C GLY A 187 16.75 -8.92 -7.36
N PHE A 188 16.35 -8.41 -8.53
CA PHE A 188 17.19 -8.38 -9.71
C PHE A 188 18.42 -7.49 -9.52
N VAL A 189 18.22 -6.28 -8.98
CA VAL A 189 19.33 -5.33 -8.73
C VAL A 189 20.28 -5.87 -7.68
N SER A 190 19.77 -6.45 -6.58
CA SER A 190 20.61 -7.04 -5.53
C SER A 190 21.40 -8.26 -5.97
N GLY A 191 20.93 -8.98 -7.01
CA GLY A 191 21.65 -10.12 -7.58
C GLY A 191 22.77 -9.74 -8.58
N ILE A 192 22.81 -8.48 -9.01
CA ILE A 192 23.84 -7.94 -9.91
C ILE A 192 24.98 -7.26 -9.12
N LEU A 193 24.70 -6.72 -7.94
CA LEU A 193 25.62 -6.02 -7.04
C LEU A 193 26.31 -6.98 -6.08
#